data_66f90bb14feda398a7daa032917fcf1b
#
_entry.id   66f90bb14feda398a7daa032917fcf1b
#
_cell.length_a   1.000
_cell.length_b   1.000
_cell.length_c   1.000
_cell.angle_alpha   90.00
_cell.angle_beta   90.00
_cell.angle_gamma   90.00
#
_symmetry.space_group_name_H-M   'P 1'
#
loop_
_entity.id
_entity.type
_entity.pdbx_description
1 polymer ?
#
loop_
_entity_poly.entity_id
_entity_poly.type
_entity_poly.pdbx_seq_one_letter_code
_entity_poly.pdbx_strand_id
1 'polypeptide(L)'
;MNTRPQHTNYSPQSSMITLYDTNVQHGYTPQPWAPNIWRVRFILNFKRLPYKTIWVEFADVETTLRSIGAPPSAIKSDGLPLYTLPVLVDPTNIPYAPVILSNTNNISEYLESTYPSPAVFPAGSRALQSLFVHYIQEFFAKPLLPIMIPMSHRHLSDRSQRHLRNYPSSLSAAYNPRGQSSSHPLPSGPQREQAWLAVKEQFDFIDAIMAKNTGDGDGIVVMGREVTYADFALCSVLLWIGGFLPHRKLYDLNRYIIVRIAPQDWVRVRNWNGGRWERLWERCKPYMQEH
;
A
#
# COMPACT_ATOMS: atom_id res chain seq x y z
N MET A 1 -54.83 -17.71 18.55
CA MET A 1 -54.05 -16.48 18.35
C MET A 1 -52.77 -16.88 17.63
N ASN A 2 -52.73 -16.64 16.33
CA ASN A 2 -51.58 -17.00 15.49
C ASN A 2 -50.64 -15.78 15.40
N THR A 3 -49.51 -15.84 16.08
CA THR A 3 -48.43 -14.86 15.92
C THR A 3 -47.59 -15.27 14.72
N ARG A 4 -47.68 -14.50 13.62
CA ARG A 4 -46.78 -14.60 12.48
C ARG A 4 -45.37 -14.18 12.91
N PRO A 5 -44.31 -14.89 12.49
CA PRO A 5 -42.95 -14.40 12.71
C PRO A 5 -42.73 -13.14 11.90
N GLN A 6 -42.18 -12.11 12.54
CA GLN A 6 -41.71 -10.88 11.86
C GLN A 6 -40.52 -11.25 10.97
N HIS A 7 -40.71 -11.12 9.67
CA HIS A 7 -39.61 -11.10 8.71
C HIS A 7 -38.74 -9.86 9.01
N THR A 8 -37.58 -10.06 9.61
CA THR A 8 -36.51 -9.07 9.65
C THR A 8 -36.08 -8.83 8.23
N ASN A 9 -36.34 -7.64 7.70
CA ASN A 9 -35.83 -7.16 6.42
C ASN A 9 -34.31 -7.07 6.53
N TYR A 10 -33.60 -8.12 6.12
CA TYR A 10 -32.20 -8.04 5.81
C TYR A 10 -32.08 -7.20 4.53
N SER A 11 -31.60 -5.98 4.66
CA SER A 11 -31.11 -5.24 3.51
C SER A 11 -30.02 -6.07 2.83
N PRO A 12 -29.99 -6.18 1.49
CA PRO A 12 -28.94 -6.94 0.80
C PRO A 12 -27.59 -6.32 1.16
N GLN A 13 -26.77 -7.07 1.90
CA GLN A 13 -25.38 -6.69 2.14
C GLN A 13 -24.72 -6.51 0.77
N SER A 14 -24.04 -5.39 0.61
CA SER A 14 -23.26 -5.07 -0.59
C SER A 14 -22.41 -6.27 -1.00
N SER A 15 -22.65 -6.80 -2.20
CA SER A 15 -21.84 -7.88 -2.80
C SER A 15 -20.46 -7.41 -3.25
N MET A 16 -20.04 -6.21 -2.87
CA MET A 16 -18.82 -5.56 -3.30
C MET A 16 -17.71 -5.73 -2.25
N ILE A 17 -16.51 -6.05 -2.70
CA ILE A 17 -15.30 -6.08 -1.88
C ILE A 17 -15.14 -4.75 -1.14
N THR A 18 -14.74 -4.81 0.12
CA THR A 18 -14.46 -3.63 0.94
C THR A 18 -12.99 -3.63 1.35
N LEU A 19 -12.28 -2.57 1.01
CA LEU A 19 -10.89 -2.32 1.42
C LEU A 19 -10.87 -1.27 2.53
N TYR A 20 -10.33 -1.63 3.69
CA TYR A 20 -10.05 -0.69 4.77
C TYR A 20 -8.66 -0.09 4.57
N ASP A 21 -8.59 1.23 4.53
CA ASP A 21 -7.39 2.00 4.22
C ASP A 21 -7.27 3.19 5.17
N THR A 22 -6.08 3.77 5.24
CA THR A 22 -5.85 5.03 5.95
C THR A 22 -5.55 6.14 4.96
N ASN A 23 -6.01 7.34 5.27
CA ASN A 23 -5.87 8.48 4.39
C ASN A 23 -4.79 9.47 4.86
N VAL A 24 -4.27 10.23 3.91
CA VAL A 24 -3.73 11.56 4.17
C VAL A 24 -4.78 12.60 3.79
N GLN A 25 -4.87 13.65 4.58
CA GLN A 25 -5.80 14.74 4.28
C GLN A 25 -5.17 15.69 3.27
N HIS A 26 -5.85 15.86 2.15
CA HIS A 26 -5.54 16.93 1.20
C HIS A 26 -6.84 17.57 0.71
N GLY A 27 -7.12 18.75 1.22
CA GLY A 27 -8.41 19.38 1.00
C GLY A 27 -9.53 18.54 1.63
N TYR A 28 -10.59 18.29 0.86
CA TYR A 28 -11.78 17.56 1.33
C TYR A 28 -11.79 16.08 0.96
N THR A 29 -10.79 15.58 0.22
CA THR A 29 -10.81 14.22 -0.32
C THR A 29 -9.75 13.35 0.34
N PRO A 30 -10.12 12.19 0.93
CA PRO A 30 -9.16 11.23 1.46
C PRO A 30 -8.30 10.67 0.32
N GLN A 31 -7.01 10.44 0.59
CA GLN A 31 -6.07 9.95 -0.42
C GLN A 31 -5.29 8.72 0.09
N PRO A 32 -5.17 7.64 -0.71
CA PRO A 32 -4.33 6.50 -0.38
C PRO A 32 -2.85 6.89 -0.50
N TRP A 33 -2.03 6.42 0.44
CA TRP A 33 -0.61 6.79 0.45
C TRP A 33 0.33 5.65 0.84
N ALA A 34 -0.13 4.70 1.67
CA ALA A 34 0.72 3.68 2.25
C ALA A 34 1.10 2.58 1.24
N PRO A 35 2.39 2.25 1.05
CA PRO A 35 2.84 1.29 0.05
C PRO A 35 2.22 -0.10 0.19
N ASN A 36 2.05 -0.59 1.42
CA ASN A 36 1.45 -1.89 1.67
C ASN A 36 -0.01 -1.97 1.23
N ILE A 37 -0.75 -0.87 1.33
CA ILE A 37 -2.15 -0.80 0.89
C ILE A 37 -2.21 -0.65 -0.63
N TRP A 38 -1.32 0.15 -1.21
CA TRP A 38 -1.21 0.29 -2.67
C TRP A 38 -0.97 -1.04 -3.38
N ARG A 39 -0.22 -1.98 -2.78
CA ARG A 39 -0.07 -3.32 -3.37
C ARG A 39 -1.41 -4.03 -3.53
N VAL A 40 -2.31 -3.92 -2.55
CA VAL A 40 -3.67 -4.49 -2.64
C VAL A 40 -4.50 -3.77 -3.69
N ARG A 41 -4.46 -2.44 -3.72
CA ARG A 41 -5.16 -1.63 -4.74
C ARG A 41 -4.72 -1.99 -6.15
N PHE A 42 -3.43 -2.16 -6.39
CA PHE A 42 -2.90 -2.60 -7.67
C PHE A 42 -3.48 -3.94 -8.12
N ILE A 43 -3.57 -4.93 -7.21
CA ILE A 43 -4.14 -6.23 -7.54
C ILE A 43 -5.63 -6.10 -7.87
N LEU A 44 -6.39 -5.39 -7.05
CA LEU A 44 -7.82 -5.18 -7.27
C LEU A 44 -8.07 -4.50 -8.63
N ASN A 45 -7.34 -3.45 -8.94
CA ASN A 45 -7.45 -2.70 -10.18
C ASN A 45 -6.98 -3.51 -11.41
N PHE A 46 -5.87 -4.24 -11.28
CA PHE A 46 -5.36 -5.11 -12.34
C PHE A 46 -6.35 -6.23 -12.70
N LYS A 47 -6.98 -6.82 -11.68
CA LYS A 47 -8.01 -7.83 -11.85
C LYS A 47 -9.40 -7.25 -12.19
N ARG A 48 -9.52 -5.92 -12.23
CA ARG A 48 -10.78 -5.19 -12.46
C ARG A 48 -11.89 -5.61 -11.48
N LEU A 49 -11.52 -5.87 -10.25
CA LEU A 49 -12.46 -6.22 -9.19
C LEU A 49 -13.06 -4.93 -8.62
N PRO A 50 -14.40 -4.76 -8.66
CA PRO A 50 -15.03 -3.60 -8.07
C PRO A 50 -14.93 -3.67 -6.54
N TYR A 51 -14.51 -2.56 -5.92
CA TYR A 51 -14.40 -2.45 -4.46
C TYR A 51 -14.74 -1.04 -3.99
N LYS A 52 -15.11 -0.94 -2.73
CA LYS A 52 -15.23 0.34 -2.03
C LYS A 52 -14.16 0.48 -0.96
N THR A 53 -13.74 1.70 -0.71
CA THR A 53 -12.77 2.01 0.34
C THR A 53 -13.47 2.55 1.58
N ILE A 54 -13.16 1.99 2.75
CA ILE A 54 -13.49 2.57 4.05
C ILE A 54 -12.22 3.17 4.63
N TRP A 55 -12.24 4.50 4.81
CA TRP A 55 -11.14 5.25 5.37
C TRP A 55 -11.18 5.22 6.89
N VAL A 56 -10.06 4.85 7.50
CA VAL A 56 -9.93 4.68 8.95
C VAL A 56 -8.82 5.59 9.47
N GLU A 57 -9.13 6.39 10.47
CA GLU A 57 -8.13 7.17 11.20
C GLU A 57 -7.22 6.24 12.02
N PHE A 58 -5.92 6.57 12.13
CA PHE A 58 -4.97 5.73 12.87
C PHE A 58 -5.40 5.44 14.31
N ALA A 59 -6.02 6.42 14.96
CA ALA A 59 -6.53 6.27 16.33
C ALA A 59 -7.67 5.24 16.45
N ASP A 60 -8.35 4.93 15.35
CA ASP A 60 -9.52 4.05 15.32
C ASP A 60 -9.23 2.68 14.70
N VAL A 61 -8.02 2.44 14.21
CA VAL A 61 -7.67 1.20 13.48
C VAL A 61 -8.00 -0.03 14.31
N GLU A 62 -7.46 -0.15 15.51
CA GLU A 62 -7.69 -1.34 16.34
C GLU A 62 -9.17 -1.52 16.67
N THR A 63 -9.85 -0.47 17.11
CA THR A 63 -11.27 -0.54 17.47
C THR A 63 -12.14 -0.93 16.28
N THR A 64 -11.90 -0.31 15.13
CA THR A 64 -12.64 -0.60 13.88
C THR A 64 -12.41 -2.05 13.44
N LEU A 65 -11.16 -2.49 13.41
CA LEU A 65 -10.83 -3.82 12.92
C LEU A 65 -11.35 -4.93 13.84
N ARG A 66 -11.32 -4.71 15.16
CA ARG A 66 -11.94 -5.62 16.13
C ARG A 66 -13.45 -5.69 15.95
N SER A 67 -14.13 -4.56 15.73
CA SER A 67 -15.58 -4.51 15.59
C SER A 67 -16.13 -5.27 14.39
N ILE A 68 -15.31 -5.38 13.32
CA ILE A 68 -15.68 -6.17 12.13
C ILE A 68 -15.19 -7.63 12.18
N GLY A 69 -14.55 -8.04 13.26
CA GLY A 69 -14.01 -9.39 13.41
C GLY A 69 -12.75 -9.66 12.60
N ALA A 70 -12.00 -8.62 12.20
CA ALA A 70 -10.75 -8.81 11.47
C ALA A 70 -9.70 -9.52 12.33
N PRO A 71 -8.94 -10.49 11.78
CA PRO A 71 -7.82 -11.10 12.49
C PRO A 71 -6.70 -10.06 12.70
N PRO A 72 -5.87 -10.18 13.75
CA PRO A 72 -4.69 -9.35 13.89
C PRO A 72 -3.73 -9.58 12.72
N SER A 73 -3.04 -8.53 12.30
CA SER A 73 -2.04 -8.61 11.22
C SER A 73 -0.73 -9.27 11.68
N ALA A 74 -0.44 -9.21 12.98
CA ALA A 74 0.72 -9.82 13.62
C ALA A 74 0.50 -9.94 15.15
N ILE A 75 1.43 -10.58 15.82
CA ILE A 75 1.54 -10.58 17.29
C ILE A 75 2.77 -9.75 17.66
N LYS A 76 2.60 -8.83 18.59
CA LYS A 76 3.69 -8.01 19.14
C LYS A 76 4.64 -8.85 19.99
N SER A 77 5.82 -8.31 20.30
CA SER A 77 6.81 -8.96 21.17
C SER A 77 6.31 -9.20 22.59
N ASP A 78 5.32 -8.45 23.05
CA ASP A 78 4.65 -8.61 24.36
C ASP A 78 3.49 -9.64 24.33
N GLY A 79 3.28 -10.33 23.20
CA GLY A 79 2.21 -11.31 23.01
C GLY A 79 0.86 -10.72 22.66
N LEU A 80 0.71 -9.40 22.63
CA LEU A 80 -0.55 -8.74 22.29
C LEU A 80 -0.80 -8.71 20.78
N PRO A 81 -2.06 -8.79 20.34
CA PRO A 81 -2.39 -8.69 18.93
C PRO A 81 -2.10 -7.29 18.39
N LEU A 82 -1.56 -7.25 17.17
CA LEU A 82 -1.32 -6.03 16.41
C LEU A 82 -2.35 -5.93 15.27
N TYR A 83 -3.10 -4.83 15.23
CA TYR A 83 -4.05 -4.52 14.17
C TYR A 83 -3.51 -3.42 13.27
N THR A 84 -3.34 -3.71 11.99
CA THR A 84 -2.87 -2.76 10.98
C THR A 84 -3.68 -2.85 9.70
N LEU A 85 -3.65 -1.81 8.90
CA LEU A 85 -4.20 -1.77 7.55
C LEU A 85 -3.14 -2.23 6.53
N PRO A 86 -3.55 -2.82 5.40
CA PRO A 86 -4.93 -3.00 4.92
C PRO A 86 -5.67 -4.15 5.59
N VAL A 87 -6.99 -4.07 5.56
CA VAL A 87 -7.90 -5.19 5.77
C VAL A 87 -8.85 -5.26 4.58
N LEU A 88 -9.11 -6.46 4.09
CA LEU A 88 -10.05 -6.73 3.01
C LEU A 88 -11.21 -7.57 3.54
N VAL A 89 -12.42 -7.17 3.16
CA VAL A 89 -13.65 -7.94 3.40
C VAL A 89 -14.26 -8.30 2.06
N ASP A 90 -14.37 -9.59 1.78
CA ASP A 90 -14.96 -10.10 0.56
C ASP A 90 -16.23 -10.90 0.85
N PRO A 91 -17.42 -10.38 0.54
CA PRO A 91 -18.69 -11.05 0.72
C PRO A 91 -19.12 -11.90 -0.48
N THR A 92 -18.35 -11.90 -1.60
CA THR A 92 -18.85 -12.38 -2.89
C THR A 92 -19.05 -13.89 -2.95
N ASN A 93 -18.18 -14.66 -2.31
CA ASN A 93 -18.25 -16.13 -2.37
C ASN A 93 -19.22 -16.74 -1.33
N ILE A 94 -19.36 -16.12 -0.18
CA ILE A 94 -20.26 -16.56 0.90
C ILE A 94 -20.93 -15.34 1.52
N PRO A 95 -22.11 -14.91 1.04
CA PRO A 95 -22.73 -13.66 1.46
C PRO A 95 -23.01 -13.55 2.97
N TYR A 96 -23.26 -14.67 3.64
CA TYR A 96 -23.56 -14.71 5.08
C TYR A 96 -22.33 -14.88 5.98
N ALA A 97 -21.16 -15.17 5.37
CA ALA A 97 -19.89 -15.33 6.07
C ALA A 97 -18.76 -14.72 5.20
N PRO A 98 -18.63 -13.40 5.15
CA PRO A 98 -17.62 -12.76 4.33
C PRO A 98 -16.22 -13.19 4.77
N VAL A 99 -15.33 -13.35 3.81
CA VAL A 99 -13.91 -13.56 4.10
C VAL A 99 -13.32 -12.24 4.58
N ILE A 100 -12.71 -12.24 5.76
CA ILE A 100 -12.06 -11.07 6.35
C ILE A 100 -10.57 -11.38 6.51
N LEU A 101 -9.73 -10.60 5.85
CA LEU A 101 -8.29 -10.82 5.81
C LEU A 101 -7.51 -9.58 6.21
N SER A 102 -6.56 -9.78 7.08
CA SER A 102 -5.50 -8.82 7.42
C SER A 102 -4.18 -9.27 6.80
N ASN A 103 -3.22 -8.34 6.73
CA ASN A 103 -1.90 -8.53 6.13
C ASN A 103 -1.91 -8.58 4.61
N THR A 104 -1.10 -7.70 4.01
CA THR A 104 -1.02 -7.53 2.55
C THR A 104 -0.69 -8.82 1.81
N ASN A 105 0.21 -9.65 2.34
CA ASN A 105 0.60 -10.89 1.67
C ASN A 105 -0.56 -11.88 1.65
N ASN A 106 -1.26 -12.06 2.78
CA ASN A 106 -2.43 -12.95 2.85
C ASN A 106 -3.54 -12.48 1.91
N ILE A 107 -3.79 -11.18 1.85
CA ILE A 107 -4.77 -10.59 0.93
C ILE A 107 -4.36 -10.84 -0.52
N SER A 108 -3.09 -10.67 -0.87
CA SER A 108 -2.58 -10.87 -2.22
C SER A 108 -2.72 -12.32 -2.68
N GLU A 109 -2.38 -13.27 -1.81
CA GLU A 109 -2.53 -14.70 -2.08
C GLU A 109 -4.00 -15.10 -2.22
N TYR A 110 -4.87 -14.57 -1.37
CA TYR A 110 -6.31 -14.80 -1.47
C TYR A 110 -6.88 -14.27 -2.79
N LEU A 111 -6.56 -13.03 -3.16
CA LEU A 111 -7.04 -12.44 -4.40
C LEU A 111 -6.56 -13.19 -5.63
N GLU A 112 -5.33 -13.72 -5.61
CA GLU A 112 -4.83 -14.54 -6.71
C GLU A 112 -5.51 -15.91 -6.79
N SER A 113 -5.73 -16.57 -5.66
CA SER A 113 -6.35 -17.89 -5.63
C SER A 113 -7.86 -17.85 -5.94
N THR A 114 -8.54 -16.80 -5.48
CA THR A 114 -10.00 -16.65 -5.64
C THR A 114 -10.35 -16.07 -7.02
N TYR A 115 -9.53 -15.17 -7.52
CA TYR A 115 -9.70 -14.49 -8.82
C TYR A 115 -8.46 -14.69 -9.70
N PRO A 116 -8.24 -15.90 -10.24
CA PRO A 116 -6.96 -16.26 -10.87
C PRO A 116 -6.65 -15.52 -12.18
N SER A 117 -7.63 -14.89 -12.82
CA SER A 117 -7.45 -14.21 -14.11
C SER A 117 -7.84 -12.72 -14.03
N PRO A 118 -6.98 -11.83 -14.52
CA PRO A 118 -5.60 -12.04 -14.95
C PRO A 118 -4.68 -12.37 -13.78
N ALA A 119 -3.67 -13.22 -14.02
CA ALA A 119 -2.74 -13.65 -12.98
C ALA A 119 -1.72 -12.56 -12.64
N VAL A 120 -1.53 -12.26 -11.35
CA VAL A 120 -0.45 -11.36 -10.88
C VAL A 120 0.83 -12.14 -10.54
N PHE A 121 0.71 -13.47 -10.39
CA PHE A 121 1.83 -14.39 -10.24
C PHE A 121 1.89 -15.34 -11.43
N PRO A 122 2.71 -15.07 -12.46
CA PRO A 122 2.91 -16.01 -13.55
C PRO A 122 3.28 -17.41 -13.06
N ALA A 123 2.91 -18.44 -13.83
CA ALA A 123 3.13 -19.83 -13.44
C ALA A 123 4.60 -20.10 -13.04
N GLY A 124 4.81 -20.71 -11.88
CA GLY A 124 6.13 -21.02 -11.34
C GLY A 124 6.88 -19.85 -10.69
N SER A 125 6.36 -18.61 -10.75
CA SER A 125 7.07 -17.44 -10.24
C SER A 125 6.75 -17.07 -8.79
N ARG A 126 5.70 -17.65 -8.19
CA ARG A 126 5.14 -17.25 -6.89
C ARG A 126 6.19 -17.17 -5.77
N ALA A 127 7.02 -18.19 -5.63
CA ALA A 127 8.05 -18.21 -4.60
C ALA A 127 9.12 -17.13 -4.80
N LEU A 128 9.59 -16.95 -6.04
CA LEU A 128 10.57 -15.92 -6.38
C LEU A 128 10.00 -14.51 -6.21
N GLN A 129 8.77 -14.27 -6.60
CA GLN A 129 8.12 -12.99 -6.38
C GLN A 129 7.90 -12.71 -4.90
N SER A 130 7.53 -13.71 -4.10
CA SER A 130 7.41 -13.56 -2.64
C SER A 130 8.75 -13.19 -2.01
N LEU A 131 9.85 -13.81 -2.45
CA LEU A 131 11.19 -13.46 -2.00
C LEU A 131 11.57 -12.04 -2.41
N PHE A 132 11.29 -11.64 -3.65
CA PHE A 132 11.53 -10.28 -4.12
C PHE A 132 10.74 -9.24 -3.33
N VAL A 133 9.47 -9.51 -3.07
CA VAL A 133 8.62 -8.61 -2.26
C VAL A 133 9.12 -8.53 -0.83
N HIS A 134 9.57 -9.62 -0.24
CA HIS A 134 10.23 -9.61 1.06
C HIS A 134 11.48 -8.70 1.03
N TYR A 135 12.33 -8.82 0.00
CA TYR A 135 13.45 -7.92 -0.17
C TYR A 135 13.03 -6.44 -0.26
N ILE A 136 11.98 -6.13 -1.02
CA ILE A 136 11.45 -4.74 -1.12
C ILE A 136 11.04 -4.22 0.26
N GLN A 137 10.42 -5.04 1.10
CA GLN A 137 9.95 -4.64 2.43
C GLN A 137 11.07 -4.47 3.44
N GLU A 138 11.98 -5.43 3.50
CA GLU A 138 12.96 -5.52 4.59
C GLU A 138 14.27 -4.78 4.29
N PHE A 139 14.59 -4.58 3.02
CA PHE A 139 15.87 -3.99 2.61
C PHE A 139 15.71 -2.74 1.76
N PHE A 140 14.98 -2.83 0.66
CA PHE A 140 14.84 -1.74 -0.30
C PHE A 140 14.14 -0.51 0.29
N ALA A 141 13.02 -0.69 0.98
CA ALA A 141 12.25 0.41 1.57
C ALA A 141 12.87 0.93 2.89
N LYS A 142 13.73 0.17 3.55
CA LYS A 142 14.25 0.50 4.86
C LYS A 142 14.98 1.85 4.93
N PRO A 143 15.88 2.21 4.01
CA PRO A 143 16.54 3.52 4.01
C PRO A 143 15.59 4.69 3.76
N LEU A 144 14.40 4.44 3.16
CA LEU A 144 13.39 5.47 2.96
C LEU A 144 12.63 5.83 4.24
N LEU A 145 12.53 4.91 5.21
CA LEU A 145 11.71 5.10 6.41
C LEU A 145 12.01 6.40 7.17
N PRO A 146 13.29 6.74 7.47
CA PRO A 146 13.61 7.98 8.19
C PRO A 146 13.20 9.25 7.44
N ILE A 147 13.06 9.19 6.12
CA ILE A 147 12.66 10.31 5.27
C ILE A 147 11.14 10.35 5.12
N MET A 148 10.56 9.23 4.71
CA MET A 148 9.17 9.18 4.26
C MET A 148 8.16 9.13 5.39
N ILE A 149 8.48 8.48 6.52
CA ILE A 149 7.55 8.41 7.65
C ILE A 149 7.26 9.79 8.25
N PRO A 150 8.27 10.62 8.62
CA PRO A 150 7.98 11.95 9.13
C PRO A 150 7.25 12.84 8.12
N MET A 151 7.55 12.68 6.82
CA MET A 151 6.84 13.40 5.77
C MET A 151 5.38 12.98 5.66
N SER A 152 5.10 11.67 5.67
CA SER A 152 3.74 11.13 5.64
C SER A 152 2.92 11.57 6.85
N HIS A 153 3.51 11.52 8.05
CA HIS A 153 2.84 11.91 9.28
C HIS A 153 2.34 13.35 9.28
N ARG A 154 3.05 14.27 8.62
CA ARG A 154 2.62 15.69 8.51
C ARG A 154 1.32 15.86 7.72
N HIS A 155 0.97 14.90 6.87
CA HIS A 155 -0.24 14.91 6.07
C HIS A 155 -1.41 14.17 6.74
N LEU A 156 -1.19 13.55 7.89
CA LEU A 156 -2.26 12.93 8.67
C LEU A 156 -3.05 13.99 9.44
N SER A 157 -4.28 13.66 9.83
CA SER A 157 -5.07 14.49 10.72
C SER A 157 -4.36 14.74 12.05
N ASP A 158 -4.66 15.85 12.71
CA ASP A 158 -4.12 16.18 14.03
C ASP A 158 -4.41 15.09 15.07
N ARG A 159 -5.54 14.40 14.93
CA ARG A 159 -5.93 13.29 15.79
C ARG A 159 -5.02 12.10 15.58
N SER A 160 -4.78 11.70 14.32
CA SER A 160 -3.87 10.62 13.97
C SER A 160 -2.42 10.96 14.35
N GLN A 161 -1.97 12.18 14.13
CA GLN A 161 -0.63 12.63 14.55
C GLN A 161 -0.44 12.56 16.07
N ARG A 162 -1.42 12.98 16.86
CA ARG A 162 -1.38 12.86 18.34
C ARG A 162 -1.36 11.41 18.78
N HIS A 163 -2.18 10.56 18.17
CA HIS A 163 -2.21 9.14 18.47
C HIS A 163 -0.83 8.50 18.25
N LEU A 164 -0.21 8.73 17.10
CA LEU A 164 1.10 8.17 16.77
C LEU A 164 2.23 8.68 17.68
N ARG A 165 2.13 9.92 18.20
CA ARG A 165 3.07 10.43 19.21
C ARG A 165 2.92 9.74 20.55
N ASN A 166 1.69 9.46 20.96
CA ASN A 166 1.39 8.90 22.30
C ASN A 166 1.51 7.37 22.33
N TYR A 167 1.33 6.70 21.19
CA TYR A 167 1.37 5.25 21.05
C TYR A 167 2.41 4.84 20.01
N PRO A 168 3.70 4.96 20.32
CA PRO A 168 4.75 4.63 19.37
C PRO A 168 4.79 3.15 18.95
N SER A 169 4.00 2.29 19.60
CA SER A 169 4.15 0.84 19.52
C SER A 169 3.57 0.17 18.26
N SER A 170 2.63 0.76 17.54
CA SER A 170 1.98 0.02 16.46
C SER A 170 2.64 0.20 15.10
N LEU A 171 3.00 1.41 14.72
CA LEU A 171 3.74 1.69 13.49
C LEU A 171 5.17 2.17 13.77
N SER A 172 5.35 2.92 14.86
CA SER A 172 6.67 3.41 15.19
C SER A 172 7.60 2.30 15.73
N ALA A 173 7.09 1.22 16.31
CA ALA A 173 7.95 0.10 16.74
C ALA A 173 8.42 -0.75 15.55
N ALA A 174 7.59 -0.95 14.51
CA ALA A 174 8.04 -1.57 13.27
C ALA A 174 9.07 -0.68 12.55
N TYR A 175 9.00 0.65 12.76
CA TYR A 175 9.85 1.64 12.11
C TYR A 175 10.80 2.36 13.08
N ASN A 176 10.68 2.13 14.39
CA ASN A 176 11.54 2.68 15.43
C ASN A 176 11.87 1.62 16.49
N PRO A 177 12.76 0.64 16.18
CA PRO A 177 13.08 -0.46 17.06
C PRO A 177 13.76 -0.04 18.39
N ARG A 178 14.10 1.24 18.56
CA ARG A 178 14.76 1.76 19.78
C ARG A 178 13.83 2.50 20.74
N GLY A 179 12.52 2.49 20.48
CA GLY A 179 11.53 3.11 21.39
C GLY A 179 11.69 4.62 21.62
N GLN A 180 12.48 5.29 20.79
CA GLN A 180 12.64 6.74 20.88
C GLN A 180 11.38 7.40 20.37
N SER A 181 10.93 8.44 21.06
CA SER A 181 9.77 9.26 20.72
C SER A 181 9.72 9.54 19.20
N SER A 182 8.55 9.38 18.61
CA SER A 182 8.27 9.58 17.18
C SER A 182 8.49 11.02 16.66
N SER A 183 9.11 11.86 17.45
CA SER A 183 9.58 13.19 17.07
C SER A 183 10.97 13.18 16.46
N HIS A 184 11.28 12.17 15.60
CA HIS A 184 12.50 12.32 14.84
C HIS A 184 12.31 13.48 13.86
N PRO A 185 13.13 14.53 13.98
CA PRO A 185 13.11 15.60 12.99
C PRO A 185 13.41 14.99 11.63
N LEU A 186 12.71 15.45 10.61
CA LEU A 186 13.02 15.10 9.24
C LEU A 186 14.51 15.38 9.01
N PRO A 187 15.31 14.41 8.51
CA PRO A 187 16.69 14.65 8.20
C PRO A 187 16.83 15.89 7.31
N SER A 188 17.76 16.76 7.60
CA SER A 188 17.99 18.00 6.86
C SER A 188 19.47 18.16 6.51
N GLY A 189 19.78 19.01 5.52
CA GLY A 189 21.13 19.28 5.11
C GLY A 189 21.93 18.00 4.78
N PRO A 190 23.19 17.90 5.24
CA PRO A 190 24.05 16.76 4.92
C PRO A 190 23.49 15.41 5.35
N GLN A 191 22.76 15.33 6.48
CA GLN A 191 22.15 14.10 6.94
C GLN A 191 21.06 13.60 5.97
N ARG A 192 20.30 14.52 5.37
CA ARG A 192 19.30 14.15 4.37
C ARG A 192 19.95 13.61 3.11
N GLU A 193 21.02 14.23 2.63
CA GLU A 193 21.76 13.75 1.47
C GLU A 193 22.37 12.38 1.72
N GLN A 194 22.95 12.14 2.89
CA GLN A 194 23.45 10.82 3.26
C GLN A 194 22.35 9.75 3.28
N ALA A 195 21.17 10.09 3.79
CA ALA A 195 20.03 9.17 3.76
C ALA A 195 19.60 8.86 2.31
N TRP A 196 19.59 9.86 1.42
CA TRP A 196 19.28 9.65 0.01
C TRP A 196 20.36 8.87 -0.77
N LEU A 197 21.62 8.93 -0.36
CA LEU A 197 22.67 8.05 -0.91
C LEU A 197 22.36 6.57 -0.58
N ALA A 198 22.01 6.26 0.65
CA ALA A 198 21.64 4.90 1.03
C ALA A 198 20.37 4.41 0.31
N VAL A 199 19.41 5.31 0.05
CA VAL A 199 18.25 5.00 -0.82
C VAL A 199 18.73 4.68 -2.24
N LYS A 200 19.59 5.51 -2.81
CA LYS A 200 20.08 5.32 -4.17
C LYS A 200 20.81 3.99 -4.35
N GLU A 201 21.59 3.55 -3.38
CA GLU A 201 22.26 2.24 -3.41
C GLU A 201 21.26 1.09 -3.61
N GLN A 202 20.09 1.16 -2.95
CA GLN A 202 19.07 0.14 -3.14
C GLN A 202 18.43 0.20 -4.54
N PHE A 203 18.23 1.39 -5.07
CA PHE A 203 17.74 1.57 -6.43
C PHE A 203 18.75 1.07 -7.47
N ASP A 204 20.03 1.36 -7.30
CA ASP A 204 21.11 0.88 -8.17
C ASP A 204 21.23 -0.65 -8.14
N PHE A 205 21.06 -1.26 -6.95
CA PHE A 205 21.07 -2.71 -6.81
C PHE A 205 19.90 -3.37 -7.59
N ILE A 206 18.67 -2.88 -7.41
CA ILE A 206 17.51 -3.41 -8.15
C ILE A 206 17.66 -3.17 -9.65
N ASP A 207 18.17 -2.01 -10.07
CA ASP A 207 18.44 -1.74 -11.47
C ASP A 207 19.39 -2.77 -12.09
N ALA A 208 20.49 -3.08 -11.39
CA ALA A 208 21.45 -4.10 -11.82
C ALA A 208 20.84 -5.52 -11.91
N ILE A 209 19.87 -5.84 -11.02
CA ILE A 209 19.14 -7.10 -11.08
C ILE A 209 18.20 -7.12 -12.29
N MET A 210 17.40 -6.05 -12.48
CA MET A 210 16.43 -5.97 -13.58
C MET A 210 17.13 -5.89 -14.95
N ALA A 211 18.34 -5.34 -15.01
CA ALA A 211 19.14 -5.32 -16.23
C ALA A 211 19.53 -6.73 -16.74
N LYS A 212 19.41 -7.78 -15.91
CA LYS A 212 19.64 -9.17 -16.30
C LYS A 212 18.55 -9.74 -17.21
N ASN A 213 17.38 -9.09 -17.29
CA ASN A 213 16.28 -9.46 -18.18
C ASN A 213 16.54 -9.09 -19.66
N THR A 214 17.79 -9.00 -20.07
CA THR A 214 18.17 -8.77 -21.48
C THR A 214 17.66 -9.91 -22.35
N GLY A 215 16.81 -9.58 -23.33
CA GLY A 215 16.18 -10.58 -24.21
C GLY A 215 14.81 -11.06 -23.75
N ASP A 216 14.42 -10.84 -22.49
CA ASP A 216 13.12 -11.28 -21.95
C ASP A 216 12.03 -10.19 -22.06
N GLY A 217 12.32 -9.08 -22.73
CA GLY A 217 11.41 -7.95 -22.91
C GLY A 217 12.17 -6.63 -22.96
N ASP A 218 11.51 -5.54 -22.54
CA ASP A 218 12.12 -4.21 -22.50
C ASP A 218 12.93 -3.94 -21.20
N GLY A 219 12.97 -4.92 -20.31
CA GLY A 219 13.69 -4.84 -19.03
C GLY A 219 13.11 -3.83 -18.03
N ILE A 220 11.93 -3.27 -18.28
CA ILE A 220 11.30 -2.28 -17.41
C ILE A 220 10.65 -2.94 -16.20
N VAL A 221 10.05 -4.11 -16.39
CA VAL A 221 9.34 -4.87 -15.36
C VAL A 221 10.17 -6.03 -14.83
N VAL A 222 9.89 -6.47 -13.60
CA VAL A 222 10.70 -7.46 -12.89
C VAL A 222 10.77 -8.80 -13.63
N MET A 223 9.66 -9.23 -14.26
CA MET A 223 9.60 -10.49 -15.04
C MET A 223 9.89 -10.27 -16.54
N GLY A 224 10.38 -9.10 -16.92
CA GLY A 224 10.84 -8.77 -18.27
C GLY A 224 9.75 -8.26 -19.22
N ARG A 225 8.57 -8.88 -19.26
CA ARG A 225 7.52 -8.54 -20.25
C ARG A 225 6.23 -8.02 -19.65
N GLU A 226 5.71 -8.68 -18.65
CA GLU A 226 4.40 -8.39 -18.07
C GLU A 226 4.53 -7.85 -16.65
N VAL A 227 3.61 -6.94 -16.31
CA VAL A 227 3.51 -6.43 -14.95
C VAL A 227 3.01 -7.54 -14.04
N THR A 228 3.69 -7.71 -12.91
CA THR A 228 3.43 -8.75 -11.93
C THR A 228 3.32 -8.17 -10.52
N TYR A 229 3.05 -9.02 -9.53
CA TYR A 229 3.00 -8.61 -8.14
C TYR A 229 4.30 -7.96 -7.64
N ALA A 230 5.44 -8.41 -8.14
CA ALA A 230 6.75 -7.83 -7.84
C ALA A 230 6.85 -6.35 -8.27
N ASP A 231 6.32 -6.04 -9.46
CA ASP A 231 6.28 -4.67 -9.98
C ASP A 231 5.34 -3.79 -9.15
N PHE A 232 4.19 -4.32 -8.74
CA PHE A 232 3.27 -3.61 -7.86
C PHE A 232 3.89 -3.30 -6.49
N ALA A 233 4.67 -4.22 -5.93
CA ALA A 233 5.40 -3.97 -4.70
C ALA A 233 6.43 -2.84 -4.85
N LEU A 234 7.21 -2.85 -5.93
CA LEU A 234 8.19 -1.82 -6.21
C LEU A 234 7.52 -0.48 -6.53
N CYS A 235 6.50 -0.49 -7.41
CA CYS A 235 5.76 0.71 -7.79
C CYS A 235 5.02 1.35 -6.61
N SER A 236 4.56 0.57 -5.63
CA SER A 236 3.94 1.11 -4.42
C SER A 236 4.90 1.97 -3.60
N VAL A 237 6.20 1.63 -3.60
CA VAL A 237 7.24 2.46 -2.97
C VAL A 237 7.51 3.73 -3.80
N LEU A 238 7.52 3.62 -5.13
CA LEU A 238 7.62 4.79 -6.00
C LEU A 238 6.45 5.76 -5.79
N LEU A 239 5.23 5.24 -5.63
CA LEU A 239 4.04 6.03 -5.29
C LEU A 239 4.21 6.75 -3.95
N TRP A 240 4.80 6.11 -2.96
CA TRP A 240 5.06 6.74 -1.67
C TRP A 240 5.99 7.95 -1.80
N ILE A 241 7.03 7.86 -2.63
CA ILE A 241 7.97 8.96 -2.89
C ILE A 241 7.31 10.05 -3.75
N GLY A 242 6.76 9.66 -4.89
CA GLY A 242 6.33 10.58 -5.93
C GLY A 242 4.93 11.15 -5.74
N GLY A 243 4.08 10.44 -5.01
CA GLY A 243 2.65 10.71 -5.06
C GLY A 243 2.11 10.53 -6.48
N PHE A 244 0.84 10.63 -6.65
CA PHE A 244 0.20 10.48 -7.97
C PHE A 244 0.08 11.84 -8.65
N LEU A 245 0.45 11.94 -9.93
CA LEU A 245 0.15 13.10 -10.76
C LEU A 245 -1.13 12.81 -11.55
N PRO A 246 -2.23 13.51 -11.31
CA PRO A 246 -3.22 13.60 -12.34
C PRO A 246 -2.68 14.45 -13.49
N HIS A 247 -2.61 13.89 -14.69
CA HIS A 247 -2.46 14.72 -15.88
C HIS A 247 -3.67 15.64 -15.98
N ARG A 248 -3.37 16.90 -15.97
CA ARG A 248 -4.24 18.04 -16.03
C ARG A 248 -5.23 17.95 -17.19
N LYS A 249 -6.54 17.78 -16.90
CA LYS A 249 -7.59 18.53 -17.59
C LYS A 249 -8.54 19.06 -16.51
N LEU A 250 -8.62 20.36 -16.42
CA LEU A 250 -9.26 21.17 -15.38
C LEU A 250 -10.81 21.06 -15.33
N TYR A 251 -11.42 20.10 -16.02
CA TYR A 251 -12.87 20.03 -16.22
C TYR A 251 -13.51 18.72 -15.78
N ASP A 252 -12.78 17.81 -15.12
CA ASP A 252 -13.36 16.54 -14.68
C ASP A 252 -13.38 16.51 -13.14
N LEU A 253 -14.53 16.87 -12.57
CA LEU A 253 -14.76 17.03 -11.12
C LEU A 253 -14.64 15.73 -10.30
N ASN A 254 -14.34 14.58 -10.93
CA ASN A 254 -14.26 13.26 -10.29
C ASN A 254 -12.87 12.64 -10.28
N ARG A 255 -11.79 13.37 -10.57
CA ARG A 255 -10.43 12.82 -10.55
C ARG A 255 -9.68 13.22 -9.30
N TYR A 256 -9.28 12.20 -8.53
CA TYR A 256 -8.47 12.30 -7.34
C TYR A 256 -7.23 13.18 -7.53
N ILE A 257 -7.16 14.28 -6.77
CA ILE A 257 -5.93 15.07 -6.61
C ILE A 257 -5.12 14.35 -5.55
N ILE A 258 -4.05 13.65 -5.93
CA ILE A 258 -3.23 12.92 -4.97
C ILE A 258 -2.13 13.82 -4.41
N VAL A 259 -2.01 13.82 -3.09
CA VAL A 259 -0.97 14.51 -2.35
C VAL A 259 0.38 13.90 -2.65
N ARG A 260 1.28 14.72 -3.12
CA ARG A 260 2.70 14.36 -3.20
C ARG A 260 3.32 14.49 -1.83
N ILE A 261 3.74 13.37 -1.26
CA ILE A 261 4.44 13.38 0.03
C ILE A 261 5.83 14.01 -0.12
N ALA A 262 6.52 13.71 -1.22
CA ALA A 262 7.88 14.17 -1.49
C ALA A 262 8.11 14.57 -2.96
N PRO A 263 7.43 15.60 -3.50
CA PRO A 263 7.49 15.93 -4.92
C PRO A 263 8.88 16.29 -5.42
N GLN A 264 9.69 16.95 -4.61
CA GLN A 264 11.08 17.31 -4.96
C GLN A 264 11.97 16.07 -5.04
N ASP A 265 11.75 15.11 -4.16
CA ASP A 265 12.51 13.86 -4.12
C ASP A 265 12.14 12.95 -5.29
N TRP A 266 10.88 12.99 -5.76
CA TRP A 266 10.46 12.28 -6.97
C TRP A 266 11.23 12.76 -8.22
N VAL A 267 11.47 14.06 -8.37
CA VAL A 267 12.28 14.57 -9.49
C VAL A 267 13.67 13.94 -9.50
N ARG A 268 14.24 13.68 -8.32
CA ARG A 268 15.52 12.99 -8.17
C ARG A 268 15.40 11.52 -8.59
N VAL A 269 14.47 10.79 -7.99
CA VAL A 269 14.31 9.33 -8.17
C VAL A 269 13.95 8.95 -9.60
N ARG A 270 13.01 9.67 -10.23
CA ARG A 270 12.56 9.34 -11.58
C ARG A 270 13.67 9.37 -12.63
N ASN A 271 14.73 10.18 -12.40
CA ASN A 271 15.86 10.33 -13.30
C ASN A 271 16.99 9.31 -13.04
N TRP A 272 16.95 8.58 -11.93
CA TRP A 272 17.98 7.56 -11.66
C TRP A 272 17.91 6.41 -12.65
N ASN A 273 19.05 5.73 -12.82
CA ASN A 273 19.18 4.52 -13.63
C ASN A 273 18.60 4.70 -15.05
N GLY A 274 18.94 5.85 -15.67
CA GLY A 274 18.47 6.18 -17.01
C GLY A 274 16.96 6.35 -17.14
N GLY A 275 16.27 6.75 -16.06
CA GLY A 275 14.81 6.95 -16.03
C GLY A 275 14.01 5.65 -15.94
N ARG A 276 14.62 4.53 -15.50
CA ARG A 276 13.92 3.25 -15.32
C ARG A 276 12.68 3.40 -14.43
N TRP A 277 12.78 4.13 -13.33
CA TRP A 277 11.72 4.25 -12.32
C TRP A 277 10.51 5.03 -12.82
N GLU A 278 10.71 6.01 -13.67
CA GLU A 278 9.63 6.71 -14.37
C GLU A 278 8.95 5.78 -15.38
N ARG A 279 9.72 4.98 -16.14
CA ARG A 279 9.14 4.01 -17.08
C ARG A 279 8.37 2.91 -16.37
N LEU A 280 8.85 2.40 -15.23
CA LEU A 280 8.09 1.44 -14.42
C LEU A 280 6.80 2.06 -13.88
N TRP A 281 6.88 3.29 -13.39
CA TRP A 281 5.71 4.05 -12.96
C TRP A 281 4.66 4.15 -14.08
N GLU A 282 5.05 4.60 -15.27
CA GLU A 282 4.14 4.73 -16.41
C GLU A 282 3.55 3.36 -16.84
N ARG A 283 4.32 2.27 -16.71
CA ARG A 283 3.85 0.90 -16.97
C ARG A 283 2.76 0.46 -15.96
N CYS A 284 2.87 0.87 -14.70
CA CYS A 284 1.90 0.53 -13.65
C CYS A 284 0.71 1.51 -13.60
N LYS A 285 0.81 2.68 -14.20
CA LYS A 285 -0.18 3.76 -14.15
C LYS A 285 -1.62 3.37 -14.53
N PRO A 286 -1.86 2.49 -15.53
CA PRO A 286 -3.22 2.02 -15.83
C PRO A 286 -3.93 1.35 -14.65
N TYR A 287 -3.18 0.81 -13.70
CA TYR A 287 -3.68 0.07 -12.53
C TYR A 287 -3.77 0.94 -11.26
N MET A 288 -3.57 2.23 -11.38
CA MET A 288 -3.68 3.18 -10.26
C MET A 288 -5.09 3.75 -10.10
N GLN A 289 -5.98 3.53 -11.06
CA GLN A 289 -7.37 4.02 -11.04
C GLN A 289 -8.32 2.91 -10.62
N GLU A 290 -9.28 3.26 -9.76
CA GLU A 290 -10.41 2.39 -9.40
C GLU A 290 -11.34 2.27 -10.62
N HIS A 291 -11.87 1.07 -10.83
CA HIS A 291 -12.80 0.74 -11.93
C HIS A 291 -14.25 0.73 -11.45
#